data_6621c0afb3e5d020d83484fd42a48bfa
#
_entry.id   6621c0afb3e5d020d83484fd42a48bfa
#
_cell.length_a   1.000
_cell.length_b   1.000
_cell.length_c   1.000
_cell.angle_alpha   90.00
_cell.angle_beta   90.00
_cell.angle_gamma   90.00
#
_symmetry.space_group_name_H-M   'P 1'
#
loop_
_entity.id
_entity.type
_entity.pdbx_description
1 polymer ?
#
loop_
_entity_poly.entity_id
_entity_poly.type
_entity_poly.pdbx_seq_one_letter_code
_entity_poly.pdbx_strand_id
1 'polypeptide(L)'
;MGVYNTLALESGGITGPEMFAPGEVVVDENGRMTGLLKETACTYMWDKVIYTEEEFMKSFKAANDILLSYGVTSMHDGSFYGEETIGLYQEACRSRLIKVRMYNLLYHAYGKKKTIEWVNRFISTGIHGGLGDDHFRLGHVKILIDGSTSGPSCATTEPYSHDPNLKGIQLYTQEEADDIIIKAHNAGFNVSAHAVGDAAVNVILTSIERAMAQNPRPCRHRIEHCGIINEELLARIKKAGIVPIPNPGFFNENAEIYVKYYGDRVNYMFPLKSYLDNGIIAALGSDSPVIEADPMIGLYGAMTRSDKCSGTVAGQGQCIGIMDAIRMYTYNGAYASLEEDIKGSIEPGKLADLVVLSENILETPVEKIKSVKADMTVIDGEIVYER
;
A
#
# COMPACT_ATOMS: atom_id res chain seq x y z
N MET A 1 12.01 -0.91 -10.30
CA MET A 1 13.25 -0.37 -10.93
C MET A 1 14.16 0.22 -9.87
N GLY A 2 15.50 0.10 -10.02
CA GLY A 2 16.51 0.69 -9.14
C GLY A 2 17.72 1.15 -9.94
N VAL A 3 18.44 2.15 -9.42
CA VAL A 3 19.67 2.65 -10.02
C VAL A 3 20.83 2.34 -9.08
N TYR A 4 21.84 1.65 -9.59
CA TYR A 4 22.97 1.14 -8.85
C TYR A 4 24.27 1.65 -9.46
N ASN A 5 25.22 2.07 -8.63
CA ASN A 5 26.56 2.40 -9.11
C ASN A 5 27.38 1.13 -9.40
N THR A 6 28.53 1.30 -10.03
CA THR A 6 29.40 0.18 -10.41
C THR A 6 29.77 -0.71 -9.22
N LEU A 7 30.11 -0.12 -8.08
CA LEU A 7 30.46 -0.86 -6.88
C LEU A 7 29.31 -1.73 -6.37
N ALA A 8 28.09 -1.22 -6.40
CA ALA A 8 26.91 -1.98 -5.99
C ALA A 8 26.65 -3.16 -6.94
N LEU A 9 26.76 -2.95 -8.25
CA LEU A 9 26.61 -4.03 -9.24
C LEU A 9 27.68 -5.13 -9.04
N GLU A 10 28.93 -4.74 -8.85
CA GLU A 10 30.04 -5.66 -8.59
C GLU A 10 29.84 -6.43 -7.26
N SER A 11 29.47 -5.74 -6.19
CA SER A 11 29.17 -6.35 -4.88
C SER A 11 27.98 -7.31 -4.95
N GLY A 12 26.97 -6.99 -5.79
CA GLY A 12 25.84 -7.87 -6.07
C GLY A 12 26.16 -9.04 -6.99
N GLY A 13 27.35 -9.04 -7.63
CA GLY A 13 27.77 -10.07 -8.58
C GLY A 13 27.09 -9.97 -9.93
N ILE A 14 26.58 -8.78 -10.32
CA ILE A 14 26.02 -8.54 -11.65
C ILE A 14 27.17 -8.22 -12.61
N THR A 15 27.47 -9.17 -13.48
CA THR A 15 28.60 -9.11 -14.41
C THR A 15 28.18 -8.71 -15.84
N GLY A 16 26.90 -8.84 -16.19
CA GLY A 16 26.39 -8.48 -17.50
C GLY A 16 24.88 -8.63 -17.64
N PRO A 17 24.30 -8.08 -18.73
CA PRO A 17 22.88 -8.12 -18.98
C PRO A 17 22.31 -9.52 -19.26
N GLU A 18 23.18 -10.47 -19.65
CA GLU A 18 22.82 -11.86 -19.95
C GLU A 18 22.37 -12.67 -18.71
N MET A 19 22.61 -12.15 -17.49
CA MET A 19 22.19 -12.79 -16.25
C MET A 19 20.68 -12.75 -16.02
N PHE A 20 19.96 -11.88 -16.75
CA PHE A 20 18.54 -11.61 -16.55
C PHE A 20 17.79 -11.57 -17.89
N ALA A 21 16.48 -11.42 -17.83
CA ALA A 21 15.69 -11.31 -19.04
C ALA A 21 16.06 -10.04 -19.85
N PRO A 22 15.91 -10.07 -21.18
CA PRO A 22 16.26 -8.94 -22.04
C PRO A 22 15.58 -7.63 -21.59
N GLY A 23 16.37 -6.58 -21.39
CA GLY A 23 15.89 -5.25 -20.99
C GLY A 23 15.74 -5.04 -19.48
N GLU A 24 15.97 -6.05 -18.63
CA GLU A 24 15.99 -5.88 -17.19
C GLU A 24 17.26 -5.20 -16.69
N VAL A 25 18.39 -5.46 -17.33
CA VAL A 25 19.64 -4.70 -17.15
C VAL A 25 19.79 -3.75 -18.33
N VAL A 26 19.66 -2.45 -18.07
CA VAL A 26 19.70 -1.44 -19.13
C VAL A 26 21.17 -1.15 -19.49
N VAL A 27 21.47 -1.21 -20.79
CA VAL A 27 22.79 -0.88 -21.34
C VAL A 27 22.72 0.38 -22.22
N ASP A 28 23.84 1.07 -22.36
CA ASP A 28 24.00 2.17 -23.29
C ASP A 28 24.24 1.69 -24.73
N GLU A 29 24.43 2.61 -25.67
CA GLU A 29 24.71 2.34 -27.08
C GLU A 29 25.98 1.54 -27.35
N ASN A 30 26.88 1.49 -26.37
CA ASN A 30 28.14 0.74 -26.40
C ASN A 30 28.04 -0.61 -25.67
N GLY A 31 26.86 -1.00 -25.22
CA GLY A 31 26.63 -2.23 -24.46
C GLY A 31 27.08 -2.19 -23.00
N ARG A 32 27.40 -1.02 -22.43
CA ARG A 32 27.78 -0.87 -21.04
C ARG A 32 26.57 -0.73 -20.16
N MET A 33 26.54 -1.43 -19.01
CA MET A 33 25.49 -1.30 -18.01
C MET A 33 25.38 0.16 -17.52
N THR A 34 24.19 0.72 -17.61
CA THR A 34 23.88 2.09 -17.15
C THR A 34 23.69 2.18 -15.63
N GLY A 35 23.58 1.03 -14.97
CA GLY A 35 23.19 0.92 -13.56
C GLY A 35 21.68 0.85 -13.33
N LEU A 36 20.86 1.10 -14.34
CA LEU A 36 19.41 0.94 -14.24
C LEU A 36 19.03 -0.53 -14.35
N LEU A 37 18.45 -1.07 -13.26
CA LEU A 37 17.90 -2.42 -13.17
C LEU A 37 16.38 -2.37 -13.07
N LYS A 38 15.72 -3.33 -13.71
CA LYS A 38 14.27 -3.50 -13.71
C LYS A 38 13.90 -4.88 -13.15
N GLU A 39 12.66 -5.01 -12.73
CA GLU A 39 11.99 -6.24 -12.34
C GLU A 39 12.90 -7.21 -11.56
N THR A 40 13.18 -8.41 -12.08
CA THR A 40 13.90 -9.46 -11.35
C THR A 40 15.36 -9.09 -11.10
N ALA A 41 16.01 -8.31 -11.98
CA ALA A 41 17.35 -7.80 -11.77
C ALA A 41 17.38 -6.82 -10.58
N CYS A 42 16.34 -6.01 -10.40
CA CYS A 42 16.24 -5.09 -9.27
C CYS A 42 16.00 -5.85 -7.96
N THR A 43 15.06 -6.80 -7.94
CA THR A 43 14.78 -7.63 -6.75
C THR A 43 15.97 -8.52 -6.37
N TYR A 44 16.73 -9.01 -7.35
CA TYR A 44 17.97 -9.74 -7.09
C TYR A 44 18.98 -8.90 -6.28
N MET A 45 19.09 -7.59 -6.59
CA MET A 45 19.98 -6.71 -5.83
C MET A 45 19.47 -6.48 -4.41
N TRP A 46 18.16 -6.41 -4.19
CA TRP A 46 17.61 -6.28 -2.84
C TRP A 46 17.94 -7.50 -1.98
N ASP A 47 17.93 -8.71 -2.55
CA ASP A 47 18.35 -9.94 -1.85
C ASP A 47 19.81 -9.91 -1.38
N LYS A 48 20.64 -9.01 -1.93
CA LYS A 48 22.06 -8.88 -1.55
C LYS A 48 22.29 -7.87 -0.43
N VAL A 49 21.30 -7.04 -0.14
CA VAL A 49 21.39 -6.09 0.97
C VAL A 49 20.91 -6.80 2.23
N ILE A 50 21.85 -7.19 3.07
CA ILE A 50 21.59 -7.86 4.34
C ILE A 50 21.70 -6.80 5.44
N TYR A 51 20.61 -6.58 6.15
CA TYR A 51 20.60 -5.73 7.34
C TYR A 51 20.80 -6.56 8.60
N THR A 52 21.55 -6.03 9.54
CA THR A 52 21.69 -6.60 10.88
C THR A 52 20.43 -6.28 11.71
N GLU A 53 20.20 -7.08 12.77
CA GLU A 53 19.12 -6.80 13.73
C GLU A 53 19.25 -5.39 14.33
N GLU A 54 20.48 -4.94 14.62
CA GLU A 54 20.73 -3.58 15.14
C GLU A 54 20.30 -2.49 14.14
N GLU A 55 20.57 -2.69 12.85
CA GLU A 55 20.13 -1.77 11.78
C GLU A 55 18.61 -1.76 11.64
N PHE A 56 17.93 -2.92 11.71
CA PHE A 56 16.49 -2.98 11.75
C PHE A 56 15.91 -2.22 12.94
N MET A 57 16.40 -2.47 14.16
CA MET A 57 15.91 -1.79 15.37
C MET A 57 16.13 -0.28 15.32
N LYS A 58 17.26 0.20 14.79
CA LYS A 58 17.50 1.63 14.55
C LYS A 58 16.50 2.20 13.53
N SER A 59 16.25 1.49 12.45
CA SER A 59 15.30 1.89 11.40
C SER A 59 13.87 1.94 11.93
N PHE A 60 13.45 0.96 12.70
CA PHE A 60 12.13 0.92 13.35
C PHE A 60 11.92 2.12 14.28
N LYS A 61 12.93 2.45 15.08
CA LYS A 61 12.86 3.64 15.95
C LYS A 61 12.72 4.91 15.13
N ALA A 62 13.53 5.09 14.09
CA ALA A 62 13.48 6.28 13.25
C ALA A 62 12.13 6.41 12.53
N ALA A 63 11.61 5.32 11.98
CA ALA A 63 10.29 5.30 11.35
C ALA A 63 9.16 5.62 12.35
N ASN A 64 9.22 5.02 13.55
CA ASN A 64 8.27 5.31 14.62
C ASN A 64 8.25 6.79 14.99
N ASP A 65 9.43 7.40 15.17
CA ASP A 65 9.55 8.81 15.57
C ASP A 65 8.97 9.74 14.48
N ILE A 66 9.21 9.42 13.21
CA ILE A 66 8.63 10.15 12.07
C ILE A 66 7.10 10.02 12.06
N LEU A 67 6.56 8.80 12.18
CA LEU A 67 5.12 8.56 12.17
C LEU A 67 4.42 9.30 13.32
N LEU A 68 4.99 9.24 14.51
CA LEU A 68 4.47 9.97 15.68
C LEU A 68 4.48 11.48 15.45
N SER A 69 5.52 12.02 14.79
CA SER A 69 5.59 13.46 14.46
C SER A 69 4.54 13.90 13.44
N TYR A 70 3.98 12.96 12.68
CA TYR A 70 2.86 13.19 11.76
C TYR A 70 1.48 12.92 12.39
N GLY A 71 1.42 12.55 13.68
CA GLY A 71 0.16 12.24 14.36
C GLY A 71 -0.39 10.85 14.04
N VAL A 72 0.43 9.96 13.47
CA VAL A 72 0.02 8.59 13.15
C VAL A 72 0.08 7.72 14.39
N THR A 73 -1.05 7.16 14.80
CA THR A 73 -1.15 6.27 15.97
C THR A 73 -1.22 4.80 15.61
N SER A 74 -1.64 4.49 14.37
CA SER A 74 -1.72 3.12 13.85
C SER A 74 -1.28 3.08 12.39
N MET A 75 -0.61 2.01 11.99
CA MET A 75 -0.20 1.79 10.62
C MET A 75 -0.46 0.35 10.16
N HIS A 76 -0.67 0.17 8.87
CA HIS A 76 -0.66 -1.14 8.24
C HIS A 76 0.63 -1.26 7.44
N ASP A 77 1.50 -2.16 7.83
CA ASP A 77 2.71 -2.45 7.07
C ASP A 77 2.40 -3.50 6.00
N GLY A 78 2.56 -3.10 4.75
CA GLY A 78 2.25 -3.92 3.58
C GLY A 78 3.44 -4.73 3.04
N SER A 79 4.60 -4.74 3.72
CA SER A 79 5.81 -5.27 3.13
C SER A 79 6.80 -5.81 4.18
N PHE A 80 6.85 -7.12 4.34
CA PHE A 80 7.92 -7.76 5.12
C PHE A 80 9.15 -8.06 4.28
N TYR A 81 10.32 -8.00 4.92
CA TYR A 81 11.60 -8.39 4.31
C TYR A 81 11.94 -9.89 4.49
N GLY A 82 10.99 -10.69 4.97
CA GLY A 82 11.14 -12.13 5.20
C GLY A 82 10.60 -12.55 6.57
N GLU A 83 10.61 -13.86 6.82
CA GLU A 83 10.07 -14.43 8.05
C GLU A 83 10.83 -14.00 9.32
N GLU A 84 12.13 -13.73 9.23
CA GLU A 84 12.97 -13.28 10.34
C GLU A 84 12.57 -11.90 10.85
N THR A 85 11.99 -11.04 10.03
CA THR A 85 11.60 -9.69 10.44
C THR A 85 10.36 -9.65 11.32
N ILE A 86 9.49 -10.67 11.27
CA ILE A 86 8.29 -10.75 12.13
C ILE A 86 8.69 -10.73 13.61
N GLY A 87 9.70 -11.54 13.98
CA GLY A 87 10.22 -11.58 15.36
C GLY A 87 10.78 -10.24 15.82
N LEU A 88 11.49 -9.53 14.93
CA LEU A 88 12.04 -8.21 15.21
C LEU A 88 10.93 -7.15 15.40
N TYR A 89 9.87 -7.17 14.60
CA TYR A 89 8.71 -6.31 14.79
C TYR A 89 8.01 -6.59 16.14
N GLN A 90 7.79 -7.87 16.46
CA GLN A 90 7.19 -8.25 17.75
C GLN A 90 8.02 -7.75 18.94
N GLU A 91 9.35 -7.92 18.87
CA GLU A 91 10.25 -7.44 19.93
C GLU A 91 10.26 -5.91 20.02
N ALA A 92 10.29 -5.21 18.89
CA ALA A 92 10.27 -3.75 18.87
C ALA A 92 8.95 -3.19 19.40
N CYS A 93 7.81 -3.82 19.13
CA CYS A 93 6.51 -3.42 19.70
C CYS A 93 6.45 -3.76 21.20
N ARG A 94 6.87 -4.97 21.60
CA ARG A 94 6.86 -5.39 23.00
C ARG A 94 7.78 -4.55 23.90
N SER A 95 8.94 -4.17 23.41
CA SER A 95 9.88 -3.27 24.10
C SER A 95 9.46 -1.78 24.03
N ARG A 96 8.36 -1.45 23.37
CA ARG A 96 7.89 -0.06 23.14
C ARG A 96 8.87 0.80 22.34
N LEU A 97 9.79 0.17 21.60
CA LEU A 97 10.63 0.86 20.61
C LEU A 97 9.77 1.38 19.44
N ILE A 98 8.81 0.57 19.00
CA ILE A 98 7.69 0.99 18.16
C ILE A 98 6.49 1.21 19.08
N LYS A 99 5.97 2.44 19.11
CA LYS A 99 4.78 2.81 19.88
C LYS A 99 3.54 2.87 19.01
N VAL A 100 3.69 3.20 17.72
CA VAL A 100 2.63 3.14 16.71
C VAL A 100 2.09 1.70 16.64
N ARG A 101 0.76 1.53 16.64
CA ARG A 101 0.16 0.20 16.54
C ARG A 101 0.37 -0.37 15.15
N MET A 102 0.79 -1.61 15.08
CA MET A 102 1.21 -2.29 13.85
C MET A 102 0.20 -3.36 13.43
N TYR A 103 -0.36 -3.23 12.23
CA TYR A 103 -1.11 -4.29 11.57
C TYR A 103 -0.33 -4.74 10.33
N ASN A 104 0.29 -5.92 10.40
CA ASN A 104 1.24 -6.38 9.41
C ASN A 104 0.59 -7.29 8.38
N LEU A 105 0.70 -6.93 7.11
CA LEU A 105 0.26 -7.78 6.01
C LEU A 105 1.34 -8.82 5.71
N LEU A 106 0.92 -10.06 5.55
CA LEU A 106 1.82 -11.19 5.32
C LEU A 106 2.25 -11.23 3.85
N TYR A 107 3.35 -10.58 3.55
CA TYR A 107 3.94 -10.48 2.22
C TYR A 107 5.46 -10.63 2.28
N HIS A 108 6.06 -11.32 1.31
CA HIS A 108 7.50 -11.40 1.16
C HIS A 108 7.97 -10.51 0.00
N ALA A 109 8.77 -9.51 0.28
CA ALA A 109 9.16 -8.46 -0.68
C ALA A 109 10.01 -8.96 -1.87
N TYR A 110 10.58 -10.15 -1.80
CA TYR A 110 11.57 -10.65 -2.76
C TYR A 110 10.99 -11.56 -3.85
N GLY A 111 9.86 -11.18 -4.42
CA GLY A 111 9.32 -11.76 -5.63
C GLY A 111 8.31 -12.90 -5.42
N LYS A 112 7.60 -13.21 -6.50
CA LYS A 112 6.45 -14.12 -6.53
C LYS A 112 6.72 -15.49 -5.92
N LYS A 113 7.83 -16.14 -6.30
CA LYS A 113 8.15 -17.49 -5.82
C LYS A 113 8.31 -17.54 -4.31
N LYS A 114 9.10 -16.63 -3.75
CA LYS A 114 9.32 -16.54 -2.30
C LYS A 114 8.02 -16.20 -1.55
N THR A 115 7.18 -15.29 -2.12
CA THR A 115 5.87 -14.99 -1.55
C THR A 115 4.99 -16.24 -1.46
N ILE A 116 4.90 -17.04 -2.52
CA ILE A 116 4.09 -18.25 -2.55
C ILE A 116 4.61 -19.28 -1.52
N GLU A 117 5.93 -19.52 -1.50
CA GLU A 117 6.55 -20.46 -0.56
C GLU A 117 6.32 -20.02 0.89
N TRP A 118 6.48 -18.74 1.18
CA TRP A 118 6.31 -18.19 2.51
C TRP A 118 4.86 -18.23 2.99
N VAL A 119 3.90 -17.84 2.15
CA VAL A 119 2.46 -17.93 2.46
C VAL A 119 2.06 -19.38 2.72
N ASN A 120 2.50 -20.33 1.90
CA ASN A 120 2.21 -21.73 2.10
C ASN A 120 2.78 -22.26 3.43
N ARG A 121 4.01 -21.90 3.80
CA ARG A 121 4.59 -22.24 5.11
C ARG A 121 3.76 -21.65 6.24
N PHE A 122 3.37 -20.39 6.12
CA PHE A 122 2.59 -19.70 7.15
C PHE A 122 1.22 -20.35 7.35
N ILE A 123 0.51 -20.67 6.26
CA ILE A 123 -0.75 -21.41 6.29
C ILE A 123 -0.57 -22.78 6.98
N SER A 124 0.54 -23.49 6.71
CA SER A 124 0.80 -24.82 7.27
C SER A 124 1.00 -24.83 8.79
N THR A 125 1.26 -23.67 9.42
CA THR A 125 1.36 -23.57 10.89
C THR A 125 0.01 -23.65 11.59
N GLY A 126 -1.11 -23.54 10.88
CA GLY A 126 -2.45 -23.49 11.46
C GLY A 126 -2.80 -22.15 12.14
N ILE A 127 -1.97 -21.13 11.98
CA ILE A 127 -2.25 -19.77 12.47
C ILE A 127 -3.28 -19.11 11.54
N HIS A 128 -4.16 -18.30 12.09
CA HIS A 128 -5.13 -17.49 11.35
C HIS A 128 -4.76 -16.00 11.42
N GLY A 129 -5.29 -15.20 10.50
CA GLY A 129 -5.18 -13.75 10.55
C GLY A 129 -5.79 -13.18 11.84
N GLY A 130 -5.22 -12.08 12.34
CA GLY A 130 -5.63 -11.43 13.58
C GLY A 130 -4.84 -11.87 14.82
N LEU A 131 -3.87 -12.78 14.69
CA LEU A 131 -2.99 -13.17 15.80
C LEU A 131 -2.15 -11.97 16.27
N GLY A 132 -2.15 -11.73 17.56
CA GLY A 132 -1.42 -10.65 18.20
C GLY A 132 -2.25 -9.94 19.25
N ASP A 133 -1.87 -8.71 19.54
CA ASP A 133 -2.55 -7.84 20.50
C ASP A 133 -2.85 -6.47 19.88
N ASP A 134 -3.15 -5.47 20.71
CA ASP A 134 -3.50 -4.12 20.23
C ASP A 134 -2.29 -3.32 19.73
N HIS A 135 -1.06 -3.78 19.97
CA HIS A 135 0.16 -3.13 19.50
C HIS A 135 0.79 -3.78 18.29
N PHE A 136 0.65 -5.11 18.16
CA PHE A 136 1.17 -5.88 17.04
C PHE A 136 0.20 -6.95 16.62
N ARG A 137 -0.23 -6.93 15.37
CA ARG A 137 -1.17 -7.92 14.85
C ARG A 137 -0.77 -8.39 13.47
N LEU A 138 -0.83 -9.72 13.26
CA LEU A 138 -0.67 -10.34 11.94
C LEU A 138 -2.00 -10.26 11.18
N GLY A 139 -1.97 -9.66 10.01
CA GLY A 139 -3.15 -9.32 9.22
C GLY A 139 -3.41 -10.23 8.03
N HIS A 140 -3.71 -9.57 6.91
CA HIS A 140 -4.04 -10.21 5.64
C HIS A 140 -2.83 -10.87 4.99
N VAL A 141 -3.04 -11.98 4.31
CA VAL A 141 -2.07 -12.47 3.32
C VAL A 141 -2.08 -11.51 2.12
N LYS A 142 -0.91 -11.03 1.71
CA LYS A 142 -0.77 -10.07 0.60
C LYS A 142 0.03 -10.65 -0.56
N ILE A 143 -0.38 -10.31 -1.79
CA ILE A 143 0.35 -10.57 -3.03
C ILE A 143 0.42 -9.28 -3.89
N LEU A 144 1.30 -9.27 -4.89
CA LEU A 144 1.38 -8.19 -5.89
C LEU A 144 0.94 -8.73 -7.25
N ILE A 145 -0.14 -8.19 -7.81
CA ILE A 145 -0.69 -8.65 -9.10
C ILE A 145 -0.02 -7.95 -10.28
N ASP A 146 0.35 -6.67 -10.13
CA ASP A 146 0.90 -5.87 -11.21
C ASP A 146 1.95 -4.85 -10.74
N GLY A 147 2.29 -3.91 -11.60
CA GLY A 147 3.29 -2.88 -11.36
C GLY A 147 2.70 -1.55 -10.88
N SER A 148 3.41 -0.45 -11.16
CA SER A 148 3.22 0.88 -10.60
C SER A 148 2.42 1.81 -11.52
N THR A 149 1.73 2.81 -10.92
CA THR A 149 1.07 3.91 -11.64
C THR A 149 2.04 4.86 -12.32
N SER A 150 3.07 5.29 -11.61
CA SER A 150 4.01 6.33 -12.09
C SER A 150 5.08 5.77 -13.02
N GLY A 151 5.38 4.49 -12.95
CA GLY A 151 6.34 3.79 -13.81
C GLY A 151 5.68 3.03 -14.95
N PRO A 152 4.68 3.50 -15.65
CA PRO A 152 3.62 2.91 -16.48
C PRO A 152 3.74 1.39 -16.66
N SER A 153 3.69 0.67 -15.54
CA SER A 153 3.83 -0.79 -15.51
C SER A 153 2.63 -1.52 -14.89
N CYS A 154 1.62 -0.81 -14.39
CA CYS A 154 0.39 -1.46 -13.94
C CYS A 154 -0.38 -2.09 -15.11
N ALA A 155 -0.98 -3.26 -14.88
CA ALA A 155 -1.64 -4.03 -15.93
C ALA A 155 -3.02 -3.45 -16.27
N THR A 156 -3.17 -2.94 -17.50
CA THR A 156 -4.40 -2.32 -18.00
C THR A 156 -5.04 -3.12 -19.12
N THR A 157 -6.38 -3.13 -19.20
CA THR A 157 -7.12 -3.77 -20.28
C THR A 157 -6.88 -3.06 -21.60
N GLU A 158 -6.89 -1.73 -21.59
CA GLU A 158 -6.60 -0.89 -22.72
C GLU A 158 -5.16 -0.37 -22.67
N PRO A 159 -4.49 -0.15 -23.82
CA PRO A 159 -3.14 0.40 -23.84
C PRO A 159 -3.03 1.75 -23.12
N TYR A 160 -1.84 2.09 -22.69
CA TYR A 160 -1.54 3.43 -22.16
C TYR A 160 -1.78 4.51 -23.24
N SER A 161 -2.25 5.67 -22.81
CA SER A 161 -2.60 6.76 -23.75
C SER A 161 -1.40 7.30 -24.53
N HIS A 162 -0.19 7.17 -23.99
CA HIS A 162 1.04 7.64 -24.64
C HIS A 162 1.73 6.57 -25.49
N ASP A 163 1.37 5.29 -25.33
CA ASP A 163 1.96 4.18 -26.10
C ASP A 163 0.90 3.08 -26.35
N PRO A 164 0.44 2.93 -27.61
CA PRO A 164 -0.60 1.96 -27.97
C PRO A 164 -0.15 0.49 -27.89
N ASN A 165 1.14 0.22 -27.67
CA ASN A 165 1.67 -1.14 -27.53
C ASN A 165 1.90 -1.53 -26.07
N LEU A 166 1.77 -0.59 -25.13
CA LEU A 166 2.05 -0.81 -23.71
C LEU A 166 0.75 -1.03 -22.94
N LYS A 167 0.65 -2.17 -22.23
CA LYS A 167 -0.46 -2.50 -21.32
C LYS A 167 0.00 -2.79 -19.89
N GLY A 168 1.28 -2.55 -19.59
CA GLY A 168 1.87 -2.87 -18.29
C GLY A 168 2.23 -4.34 -18.13
N ILE A 169 2.44 -4.75 -16.89
CA ILE A 169 2.94 -6.08 -16.53
C ILE A 169 2.02 -6.71 -15.49
N GLN A 170 1.47 -7.87 -15.82
CA GLN A 170 0.74 -8.71 -14.89
C GLN A 170 1.67 -9.79 -14.35
N LEU A 171 1.88 -9.83 -13.03
CA LEU A 171 2.85 -10.73 -12.39
C LEU A 171 2.28 -12.14 -12.15
N TYR A 172 0.97 -12.26 -11.98
CA TYR A 172 0.28 -13.55 -11.75
C TYR A 172 -0.73 -13.83 -12.85
N THR A 173 -0.78 -15.06 -13.34
CA THR A 173 -1.93 -15.53 -14.11
C THR A 173 -3.15 -15.65 -13.20
N GLN A 174 -4.35 -15.82 -13.77
CA GLN A 174 -5.56 -16.04 -12.97
C GLN A 174 -5.45 -17.30 -12.11
N GLU A 175 -4.90 -18.39 -12.66
CA GLU A 175 -4.75 -19.67 -11.98
C GLU A 175 -3.77 -19.56 -10.80
N GLU A 176 -2.67 -18.85 -10.97
CA GLU A 176 -1.69 -18.62 -9.91
C GLU A 176 -2.25 -17.75 -8.78
N ALA A 177 -3.02 -16.71 -9.11
CA ALA A 177 -3.72 -15.89 -8.13
C ALA A 177 -4.80 -16.70 -7.38
N ASP A 178 -5.58 -17.51 -8.10
CA ASP A 178 -6.59 -18.39 -7.51
C ASP A 178 -5.96 -19.36 -6.51
N ASP A 179 -4.86 -20.02 -6.88
CA ASP A 179 -4.20 -21.01 -6.02
C ASP A 179 -3.84 -20.42 -4.66
N ILE A 180 -3.21 -19.26 -4.62
CA ILE A 180 -2.76 -18.64 -3.36
C ILE A 180 -3.91 -17.99 -2.59
N ILE A 181 -4.82 -17.29 -3.28
CA ILE A 181 -5.92 -16.56 -2.64
C ILE A 181 -6.96 -17.51 -2.06
N ILE A 182 -7.34 -18.56 -2.79
CA ILE A 182 -8.31 -19.57 -2.31
C ILE A 182 -7.72 -20.35 -1.12
N LYS A 183 -6.44 -20.72 -1.18
CA LYS A 183 -5.76 -21.39 -0.06
C LYS A 183 -5.72 -20.51 1.19
N ALA A 184 -5.33 -19.24 1.05
CA ALA A 184 -5.28 -18.32 2.18
C ALA A 184 -6.68 -18.09 2.78
N HIS A 185 -7.69 -17.87 1.93
CA HIS A 185 -9.06 -17.71 2.37
C HIS A 185 -9.56 -18.96 3.12
N ASN A 186 -9.35 -20.17 2.56
CA ASN A 186 -9.77 -21.43 3.18
C ASN A 186 -9.05 -21.71 4.50
N ALA A 187 -7.82 -21.20 4.66
CA ALA A 187 -7.06 -21.27 5.91
C ALA A 187 -7.48 -20.20 6.94
N GLY A 188 -8.55 -19.46 6.69
CA GLY A 188 -9.09 -18.47 7.64
C GLY A 188 -8.47 -17.08 7.55
N PHE A 189 -7.53 -16.81 6.62
CA PHE A 189 -6.99 -15.47 6.42
C PHE A 189 -7.95 -14.60 5.61
N ASN A 190 -7.96 -13.31 5.91
CA ASN A 190 -8.35 -12.31 4.94
C ASN A 190 -7.18 -12.12 3.95
N VAL A 191 -7.48 -11.70 2.74
CA VAL A 191 -6.48 -11.51 1.69
C VAL A 191 -6.44 -10.06 1.24
N SER A 192 -5.27 -9.64 0.84
CA SER A 192 -4.97 -8.34 0.28
C SER A 192 -4.18 -8.52 -1.02
N ALA A 193 -4.30 -7.59 -1.95
CA ALA A 193 -3.41 -7.55 -3.10
C ALA A 193 -3.12 -6.13 -3.53
N HIS A 194 -1.86 -5.87 -3.87
CA HIS A 194 -1.53 -4.73 -4.70
C HIS A 194 -2.11 -4.99 -6.10
N ALA A 195 -3.04 -4.17 -6.52
CA ALA A 195 -3.63 -4.19 -7.84
C ALA A 195 -4.00 -2.76 -8.27
N VAL A 196 -3.29 -2.25 -9.26
CA VAL A 196 -3.38 -0.87 -9.72
C VAL A 196 -4.15 -0.75 -11.03
N GLY A 197 -3.77 -1.49 -12.05
CA GLY A 197 -4.47 -1.50 -13.32
C GLY A 197 -5.80 -2.26 -13.24
N ASP A 198 -6.75 -1.89 -14.07
CA ASP A 198 -8.07 -2.52 -14.13
C ASP A 198 -8.01 -4.02 -14.46
N ALA A 199 -7.03 -4.46 -15.27
CA ALA A 199 -6.79 -5.87 -15.51
C ALA A 199 -6.34 -6.61 -14.24
N ALA A 200 -5.43 -6.03 -13.46
CA ALA A 200 -4.96 -6.60 -12.20
C ALA A 200 -6.08 -6.64 -11.14
N VAL A 201 -6.87 -5.56 -11.03
CA VAL A 201 -8.04 -5.52 -10.14
C VAL A 201 -9.05 -6.61 -10.51
N ASN A 202 -9.28 -6.84 -11.80
CA ASN A 202 -10.15 -7.92 -12.26
C ASN A 202 -9.64 -9.30 -11.84
N VAL A 203 -8.34 -9.56 -11.95
CA VAL A 203 -7.72 -10.84 -11.55
C VAL A 203 -7.95 -11.11 -10.06
N ILE A 204 -7.57 -10.18 -9.20
CA ILE A 204 -7.70 -10.40 -7.74
C ILE A 204 -9.17 -10.48 -7.30
N LEU A 205 -10.03 -9.63 -7.85
CA LEU A 205 -11.45 -9.63 -7.54
C LEU A 205 -12.10 -10.98 -7.93
N THR A 206 -11.74 -11.52 -9.09
CA THR A 206 -12.19 -12.83 -9.55
C THR A 206 -11.73 -13.95 -8.60
N SER A 207 -10.47 -13.92 -8.16
CA SER A 207 -9.95 -14.90 -7.19
C SER A 207 -10.68 -14.84 -5.85
N ILE A 208 -10.93 -13.63 -5.34
CA ILE A 208 -11.69 -13.42 -4.09
C ILE A 208 -13.13 -13.92 -4.23
N GLU A 209 -13.82 -13.58 -5.32
CA GLU A 209 -15.18 -14.05 -5.57
C GLU A 209 -15.27 -15.57 -5.63
N ARG A 210 -14.28 -16.22 -6.29
CA ARG A 210 -14.17 -17.70 -6.33
C ARG A 210 -13.94 -18.29 -4.94
N ALA A 211 -13.03 -17.71 -4.16
CA ALA A 211 -12.75 -18.14 -2.80
C ALA A 211 -14.00 -18.06 -1.90
N MET A 212 -14.68 -16.91 -1.93
CA MET A 212 -15.91 -16.69 -1.16
C MET A 212 -17.07 -17.60 -1.61
N ALA A 213 -17.15 -17.94 -2.89
CA ALA A 213 -18.16 -18.87 -3.40
C ALA A 213 -17.87 -20.32 -2.99
N GLN A 214 -16.60 -20.72 -2.92
CA GLN A 214 -16.20 -22.08 -2.50
C GLN A 214 -16.33 -22.28 -0.98
N ASN A 215 -16.01 -21.27 -0.19
CA ASN A 215 -16.06 -21.34 1.27
C ASN A 215 -16.67 -20.05 1.85
N PRO A 216 -18.00 -19.90 1.86
CA PRO A 216 -18.65 -18.74 2.42
C PRO A 216 -18.36 -18.57 3.91
N ARG A 217 -17.75 -17.45 4.30
CA ARG A 217 -17.48 -17.11 5.70
C ARG A 217 -17.44 -15.59 5.87
N PRO A 218 -17.64 -15.07 7.08
CA PRO A 218 -17.35 -13.66 7.37
C PRO A 218 -15.89 -13.35 7.03
N CYS A 219 -15.68 -12.37 6.17
CA CYS A 219 -14.34 -11.94 5.76
C CYS A 219 -14.37 -10.48 5.34
N ARG A 220 -13.21 -9.85 5.34
CA ARG A 220 -13.03 -8.47 4.91
C ARG A 220 -11.75 -8.39 4.09
N HIS A 221 -11.86 -8.80 2.83
CA HIS A 221 -10.76 -8.73 1.89
C HIS A 221 -10.53 -7.30 1.43
N ARG A 222 -9.30 -6.98 1.02
CA ARG A 222 -8.95 -5.62 0.61
C ARG A 222 -8.11 -5.63 -0.67
N ILE A 223 -8.11 -4.51 -1.37
CA ILE A 223 -7.28 -4.29 -2.56
C ILE A 223 -6.49 -3.01 -2.32
N GLU A 224 -5.16 -3.17 -2.21
CA GLU A 224 -4.24 -2.04 -2.08
C GLU A 224 -4.22 -1.27 -3.41
N HIS A 225 -4.20 0.04 -3.31
CA HIS A 225 -4.35 0.98 -4.42
C HIS A 225 -5.74 0.95 -5.04
N CYS A 226 -6.20 -0.20 -5.53
CA CYS A 226 -7.47 -0.33 -6.26
C CYS A 226 -7.56 0.80 -7.29
N GLY A 227 -6.52 0.85 -8.16
CA GLY A 227 -6.11 2.11 -8.80
C GLY A 227 -7.04 2.57 -9.90
N ILE A 228 -7.28 1.76 -10.94
CA ILE A 228 -8.14 2.12 -12.09
C ILE A 228 -9.40 1.27 -12.03
N ILE A 229 -10.56 1.91 -11.83
CA ILE A 229 -11.83 1.22 -11.56
C ILE A 229 -12.92 1.69 -12.51
N ASN A 230 -13.39 0.79 -13.37
CA ASN A 230 -14.58 1.02 -14.17
C ASN A 230 -15.88 0.68 -13.41
N GLU A 231 -17.03 0.97 -14.02
CA GLU A 231 -18.35 0.75 -13.39
C GLU A 231 -18.61 -0.74 -13.04
N GLU A 232 -18.14 -1.66 -13.88
CA GLU A 232 -18.29 -3.11 -13.64
C GLU A 232 -17.50 -3.51 -12.39
N LEU A 233 -16.22 -3.13 -12.32
CA LEU A 233 -15.37 -3.43 -11.17
C LEU A 233 -15.92 -2.78 -9.90
N LEU A 234 -16.41 -1.54 -9.98
CA LEU A 234 -17.03 -0.85 -8.84
C LEU A 234 -18.23 -1.62 -8.28
N ALA A 235 -19.12 -2.11 -9.16
CA ALA A 235 -20.28 -2.91 -8.77
C ALA A 235 -19.86 -4.24 -8.11
N ARG A 236 -18.83 -4.91 -8.63
CA ARG A 236 -18.29 -6.16 -8.08
C ARG A 236 -17.62 -5.95 -6.73
N ILE A 237 -16.82 -4.88 -6.57
CA ILE A 237 -16.21 -4.47 -5.30
C ILE A 237 -17.28 -4.28 -4.23
N LYS A 238 -18.34 -3.53 -4.56
CA LYS A 238 -19.50 -3.34 -3.66
C LYS A 238 -20.16 -4.66 -3.28
N LYS A 239 -20.47 -5.49 -4.26
CA LYS A 239 -21.13 -6.79 -4.05
C LYS A 239 -20.32 -7.75 -3.20
N ALA A 240 -19.00 -7.78 -3.41
CA ALA A 240 -18.08 -8.65 -2.66
C ALA A 240 -17.68 -8.07 -1.29
N GLY A 241 -18.06 -6.83 -0.96
CA GLY A 241 -17.69 -6.18 0.30
C GLY A 241 -16.19 -5.95 0.45
N ILE A 242 -15.49 -5.72 -0.65
CA ILE A 242 -14.05 -5.44 -0.67
C ILE A 242 -13.78 -4.05 -0.11
N VAL A 243 -12.67 -3.91 0.62
CA VAL A 243 -12.17 -2.63 1.13
C VAL A 243 -11.06 -2.12 0.21
N PRO A 244 -11.31 -1.11 -0.65
CA PRO A 244 -10.25 -0.45 -1.41
C PRO A 244 -9.33 0.37 -0.49
N ILE A 245 -8.03 0.42 -0.81
CA ILE A 245 -7.03 1.24 -0.09
C ILE A 245 -6.35 2.21 -1.06
N PRO A 246 -7.05 3.22 -1.59
CA PRO A 246 -6.48 4.19 -2.51
C PRO A 246 -5.45 5.13 -1.86
N ASN A 247 -4.57 5.70 -2.70
CA ASN A 247 -3.47 6.56 -2.30
C ASN A 247 -3.63 7.98 -2.90
N PRO A 248 -4.54 8.82 -2.40
CA PRO A 248 -4.79 10.12 -3.00
C PRO A 248 -3.59 11.07 -2.97
N GLY A 249 -2.66 10.90 -2.03
CA GLY A 249 -1.42 11.65 -1.98
C GLY A 249 -0.54 11.49 -3.23
N PHE A 250 -0.71 10.40 -3.98
CA PHE A 250 0.01 10.20 -5.24
C PHE A 250 -0.26 11.28 -6.29
N PHE A 251 -1.45 11.90 -6.27
CA PHE A 251 -1.74 13.01 -7.19
C PHE A 251 -0.87 14.23 -6.91
N ASN A 252 -0.48 14.45 -5.65
CA ASN A 252 0.41 15.56 -5.30
C ASN A 252 1.79 15.45 -5.94
N GLU A 253 2.21 14.24 -6.27
CA GLU A 253 3.52 13.96 -6.90
C GLU A 253 3.43 13.66 -8.40
N ASN A 254 2.29 13.17 -8.89
CA ASN A 254 2.23 12.50 -10.18
C ASN A 254 1.01 12.86 -11.04
N ALA A 255 0.18 13.85 -10.70
CA ALA A 255 -1.06 14.12 -11.44
C ALA A 255 -0.80 14.43 -12.92
N GLU A 256 0.28 15.18 -13.24
CA GLU A 256 0.68 15.48 -14.62
C GLU A 256 1.03 14.19 -15.40
N ILE A 257 1.81 13.30 -14.78
CA ILE A 257 2.19 12.01 -15.38
C ILE A 257 0.95 11.15 -15.59
N TYR A 258 0.01 11.15 -14.67
CA TYR A 258 -1.22 10.37 -14.79
C TYR A 258 -2.08 10.84 -15.96
N VAL A 259 -2.25 12.13 -16.14
CA VAL A 259 -2.95 12.68 -17.32
C VAL A 259 -2.28 12.21 -18.62
N LYS A 260 -0.96 12.26 -18.68
CA LYS A 260 -0.18 11.81 -19.85
C LYS A 260 -0.35 10.32 -20.13
N TYR A 261 -0.28 9.48 -19.09
CA TYR A 261 -0.27 8.02 -19.27
C TYR A 261 -1.65 7.41 -19.42
N TYR A 262 -2.65 7.98 -18.76
CA TYR A 262 -3.98 7.38 -18.66
C TYR A 262 -5.08 8.17 -19.38
N GLY A 263 -4.80 9.42 -19.81
CA GLY A 263 -5.79 10.25 -20.49
C GLY A 263 -7.08 10.38 -19.64
N ASP A 264 -8.25 10.18 -20.27
CA ASP A 264 -9.55 10.28 -19.60
C ASP A 264 -9.75 9.26 -18.47
N ARG A 265 -8.94 8.18 -18.43
CA ARG A 265 -9.01 7.18 -17.35
C ARG A 265 -8.62 7.73 -15.98
N VAL A 266 -7.96 8.89 -15.91
CA VAL A 266 -7.72 9.59 -14.63
C VAL A 266 -9.00 9.87 -13.85
N ASN A 267 -10.16 9.96 -14.52
CA ASN A 267 -11.46 10.11 -13.88
C ASN A 267 -11.92 8.87 -13.12
N TYR A 268 -11.30 7.72 -13.38
CA TYR A 268 -11.57 6.43 -12.74
C TYR A 268 -10.38 5.95 -11.88
N MET A 269 -9.35 6.78 -11.73
CA MET A 269 -8.20 6.46 -10.88
C MET A 269 -8.49 6.86 -9.42
N PHE A 270 -8.25 5.92 -8.49
CA PHE A 270 -8.51 6.14 -7.07
C PHE A 270 -9.84 6.88 -6.85
N PRO A 271 -10.99 6.30 -7.26
CA PRO A 271 -12.24 7.03 -7.41
C PRO A 271 -12.98 7.20 -6.08
N LEU A 272 -12.45 8.08 -5.21
CA LEU A 272 -12.92 8.27 -3.83
C LEU A 272 -14.39 8.66 -3.76
N LYS A 273 -14.82 9.60 -4.63
CA LYS A 273 -16.22 10.03 -4.68
C LYS A 273 -17.14 8.90 -5.11
N SER A 274 -16.71 8.09 -6.09
CA SER A 274 -17.47 6.92 -6.52
C SER A 274 -17.61 5.87 -5.42
N TYR A 275 -16.58 5.66 -4.59
CA TYR A 275 -16.69 4.77 -3.43
C TYR A 275 -17.74 5.29 -2.43
N LEU A 276 -17.70 6.57 -2.07
CA LEU A 276 -18.68 7.19 -1.17
C LEU A 276 -20.11 7.08 -1.73
N ASP A 277 -20.32 7.47 -2.99
CA ASP A 277 -21.64 7.47 -3.62
C ASP A 277 -22.25 6.07 -3.71
N ASN A 278 -21.42 5.05 -3.77
CA ASN A 278 -21.85 3.65 -3.77
C ASN A 278 -21.91 3.01 -2.37
N GLY A 279 -21.55 3.73 -1.31
CA GLY A 279 -21.51 3.20 0.06
C GLY A 279 -20.40 2.15 0.26
N ILE A 280 -19.32 2.21 -0.53
CA ILE A 280 -18.14 1.34 -0.37
C ILE A 280 -17.25 1.96 0.69
N ILE A 281 -16.91 1.17 1.70
CA ILE A 281 -15.96 1.60 2.74
C ILE A 281 -14.56 1.45 2.19
N ALA A 282 -13.94 2.59 1.84
CA ALA A 282 -12.54 2.66 1.44
C ALA A 282 -11.70 3.32 2.54
N ALA A 283 -10.47 2.87 2.74
CA ALA A 283 -9.50 3.50 3.66
C ALA A 283 -8.34 4.09 2.86
N LEU A 284 -7.70 5.14 3.37
CA LEU A 284 -6.60 5.80 2.67
C LEU A 284 -5.24 5.32 3.17
N GLY A 285 -4.28 5.21 2.26
CA GLY A 285 -2.90 4.87 2.56
C GLY A 285 -1.92 5.85 1.92
N SER A 286 -0.73 6.02 2.53
CA SER A 286 0.36 6.80 1.96
C SER A 286 1.21 5.98 1.00
N ASP A 287 1.34 4.68 1.26
CA ASP A 287 2.32 3.79 0.60
C ASP A 287 3.77 4.28 0.83
N SER A 288 4.03 4.82 2.02
CA SER A 288 5.39 5.27 2.38
C SER A 288 6.36 4.08 2.32
N PRO A 289 7.56 4.28 1.74
CA PRO A 289 8.23 5.55 1.40
C PRO A 289 8.04 6.01 -0.05
N VAL A 290 7.05 5.51 -0.80
CA VAL A 290 6.75 5.99 -2.17
C VAL A 290 6.41 7.48 -2.16
N ILE A 291 5.62 7.91 -1.16
CA ILE A 291 5.48 9.31 -0.75
C ILE A 291 5.70 9.42 0.76
N GLU A 292 5.81 10.63 1.28
CA GLU A 292 5.86 10.85 2.73
C GLU A 292 4.63 10.27 3.44
N ALA A 293 4.84 9.77 4.65
CA ALA A 293 3.77 9.19 5.47
C ALA A 293 2.82 10.25 6.10
N ASP A 294 3.09 11.56 5.88
CA ASP A 294 2.28 12.66 6.42
C ASP A 294 0.83 12.60 5.90
N PRO A 295 -0.17 12.32 6.77
CA PRO A 295 -1.57 12.23 6.36
C PRO A 295 -2.10 13.52 5.70
N MET A 296 -1.50 14.68 6.00
CA MET A 296 -1.92 15.96 5.43
C MET A 296 -1.73 16.00 3.90
N ILE A 297 -0.72 15.29 3.38
CA ILE A 297 -0.51 15.13 1.93
C ILE A 297 -1.66 14.33 1.31
N GLY A 298 -2.07 13.25 1.96
CA GLY A 298 -3.18 12.43 1.51
C GLY A 298 -4.52 13.16 1.58
N LEU A 299 -4.78 13.90 2.66
CA LEU A 299 -5.98 14.74 2.80
C LEU A 299 -6.04 15.80 1.69
N TYR A 300 -4.92 16.51 1.46
CA TYR A 300 -4.81 17.47 0.35
C TYR A 300 -5.06 16.79 -1.00
N GLY A 301 -4.45 15.65 -1.27
CA GLY A 301 -4.64 14.88 -2.50
C GLY A 301 -6.09 14.42 -2.70
N ALA A 302 -6.78 14.00 -1.64
CA ALA A 302 -8.18 13.60 -1.67
C ALA A 302 -9.13 14.76 -2.00
N MET A 303 -8.78 15.97 -1.57
CA MET A 303 -9.59 17.18 -1.79
C MET A 303 -9.29 17.88 -3.13
N THR A 304 -8.08 17.73 -3.68
CA THR A 304 -7.64 18.56 -4.83
C THR A 304 -7.22 17.76 -6.05
N ARG A 305 -6.63 16.57 -5.87
CA ARG A 305 -6.03 15.74 -6.93
C ARG A 305 -5.02 16.52 -7.79
N SER A 306 -4.31 17.46 -7.16
CA SER A 306 -3.43 18.45 -7.80
C SER A 306 -1.96 18.10 -7.62
N ASP A 307 -1.21 18.20 -8.70
CA ASP A 307 0.25 18.11 -8.73
C ASP A 307 0.90 19.33 -8.07
N LYS A 308 1.89 19.07 -7.20
CA LYS A 308 2.56 20.14 -6.44
C LYS A 308 3.46 21.04 -7.29
N CYS A 309 3.95 20.55 -8.43
CA CYS A 309 4.89 21.26 -9.29
C CYS A 309 4.20 21.98 -10.44
N SER A 310 3.33 21.24 -11.18
CA SER A 310 2.67 21.77 -12.37
C SER A 310 1.29 22.40 -12.07
N GLY A 311 0.69 22.09 -10.92
CA GLY A 311 -0.68 22.47 -10.62
C GLY A 311 -1.73 21.70 -11.43
N THR A 312 -1.33 20.70 -12.22
CA THR A 312 -2.24 19.87 -13.01
C THR A 312 -3.22 19.14 -12.08
N VAL A 313 -4.52 19.20 -12.40
CA VAL A 313 -5.57 18.49 -11.69
C VAL A 313 -6.01 17.26 -12.50
N ALA A 314 -6.01 16.08 -11.89
CA ALA A 314 -6.34 14.83 -12.56
C ALA A 314 -7.65 14.23 -11.98
N GLY A 315 -8.74 14.27 -12.76
CA GLY A 315 -10.03 13.67 -12.39
C GLY A 315 -10.73 14.37 -11.21
N GLN A 316 -10.91 15.69 -11.29
CA GLN A 316 -11.50 16.55 -10.25
C GLN A 316 -12.86 16.04 -9.72
N GLY A 317 -13.65 15.35 -10.56
CA GLY A 317 -14.94 14.78 -10.16
C GLY A 317 -14.87 13.72 -9.06
N GLN A 318 -13.66 13.25 -8.73
CA GLN A 318 -13.42 12.28 -7.67
C GLN A 318 -12.90 12.90 -6.36
N CYS A 319 -12.81 14.23 -6.27
CA CYS A 319 -12.49 14.92 -5.03
C CYS A 319 -13.59 14.72 -3.97
N ILE A 320 -13.19 14.66 -2.70
CA ILE A 320 -14.09 14.48 -1.55
C ILE A 320 -13.87 15.58 -0.51
N GLY A 321 -14.81 15.72 0.42
CA GLY A 321 -14.70 16.68 1.52
C GLY A 321 -13.72 16.23 2.60
N ILE A 322 -13.27 17.21 3.41
CA ILE A 322 -12.29 16.97 4.48
C ILE A 322 -12.79 15.94 5.50
N MET A 323 -14.04 15.97 5.91
CA MET A 323 -14.59 15.02 6.90
C MET A 323 -14.61 13.58 6.36
N ASP A 324 -14.94 13.38 5.08
CA ASP A 324 -14.91 12.07 4.44
C ASP A 324 -13.46 11.56 4.36
N ALA A 325 -12.52 12.44 4.00
CA ALA A 325 -11.11 12.10 3.92
C ALA A 325 -10.53 11.74 5.30
N ILE A 326 -10.85 12.49 6.37
CA ILE A 326 -10.46 12.17 7.75
C ILE A 326 -11.07 10.81 8.15
N ARG A 327 -12.35 10.57 7.88
CA ARG A 327 -12.99 9.30 8.19
C ARG A 327 -12.29 8.12 7.50
N MET A 328 -11.87 8.32 6.24
CA MET A 328 -11.14 7.29 5.48
C MET A 328 -9.76 7.01 6.07
N TYR A 329 -9.07 7.99 6.66
CA TYR A 329 -7.79 7.78 7.37
C TYR A 329 -7.94 7.22 8.77
N THR A 330 -9.09 7.40 9.43
CA THR A 330 -9.29 7.03 10.84
C THR A 330 -10.19 5.80 10.98
N TYR A 331 -11.49 5.98 11.05
CA TYR A 331 -12.45 4.90 11.26
C TYR A 331 -12.35 3.82 10.17
N ASN A 332 -12.26 4.22 8.89
CA ASN A 332 -12.17 3.25 7.81
C ASN A 332 -10.80 2.54 7.79
N GLY A 333 -9.72 3.20 8.25
CA GLY A 333 -8.43 2.55 8.50
C GLY A 333 -8.57 1.42 9.53
N ALA A 334 -9.18 1.71 10.68
CA ALA A 334 -9.48 0.69 11.69
C ALA A 334 -10.40 -0.41 11.14
N TYR A 335 -11.42 -0.04 10.34
CA TYR A 335 -12.29 -1.00 9.66
C TYR A 335 -11.51 -1.94 8.74
N ALA A 336 -10.54 -1.44 8.00
CA ALA A 336 -9.71 -2.24 7.09
C ALA A 336 -8.84 -3.28 7.80
N SER A 337 -8.56 -3.11 9.10
CA SER A 337 -7.84 -4.06 9.96
C SER A 337 -8.74 -4.84 10.92
N LEU A 338 -10.07 -4.71 10.84
CA LEU A 338 -11.05 -5.34 11.76
C LEU A 338 -10.88 -4.87 13.22
N GLU A 339 -10.58 -3.58 13.41
CA GLU A 339 -10.29 -2.97 14.71
C GLU A 339 -11.18 -1.74 15.00
N GLU A 340 -12.23 -1.52 14.21
CA GLU A 340 -13.13 -0.37 14.36
C GLU A 340 -13.89 -0.33 15.68
N ASP A 341 -14.00 -1.46 16.38
CA ASP A 341 -14.63 -1.53 17.70
C ASP A 341 -13.71 -1.02 18.81
N ILE A 342 -12.38 -0.98 18.56
CA ILE A 342 -11.41 -0.59 19.58
C ILE A 342 -10.67 0.71 19.27
N LYS A 343 -10.67 1.20 18.02
CA LYS A 343 -9.98 2.44 17.61
C LYS A 343 -10.64 3.10 16.40
N GLY A 344 -10.09 4.22 15.93
CA GLY A 344 -10.51 4.91 14.69
C GLY A 344 -11.58 5.99 14.90
N SER A 345 -12.14 6.12 16.11
CA SER A 345 -13.06 7.20 16.50
C SER A 345 -12.91 7.53 17.98
N ILE A 346 -13.29 8.74 18.35
CA ILE A 346 -13.25 9.21 19.75
C ILE A 346 -14.57 8.85 20.40
N GLU A 347 -14.63 7.67 21.02
CA GLU A 347 -15.82 7.13 21.67
C GLU A 347 -15.45 6.44 22.99
N PRO A 348 -16.31 6.51 24.03
CA PRO A 348 -16.07 5.79 25.28
C PRO A 348 -15.89 4.29 25.05
N GLY A 349 -14.85 3.71 25.66
CA GLY A 349 -14.52 2.28 25.56
C GLY A 349 -13.50 1.96 24.47
N LYS A 350 -13.14 2.90 23.59
CA LYS A 350 -12.05 2.75 22.64
C LYS A 350 -10.71 3.19 23.23
N LEU A 351 -9.64 2.73 22.58
CA LEU A 351 -8.26 3.10 22.91
C LEU A 351 -8.07 4.62 22.81
N ALA A 352 -7.38 5.19 23.76
CA ALA A 352 -7.13 6.64 23.81
C ALA A 352 -5.97 7.01 22.89
N ASP A 353 -6.17 6.82 21.58
CA ASP A 353 -5.25 7.16 20.53
C ASP A 353 -5.74 8.44 19.84
N LEU A 354 -5.01 9.54 20.03
CA LEU A 354 -5.46 10.87 19.67
C LEU A 354 -4.32 11.67 19.01
N VAL A 355 -4.68 12.62 18.16
CA VAL A 355 -3.76 13.65 17.68
C VAL A 355 -4.35 15.03 17.97
N VAL A 356 -3.52 15.93 18.48
CA VAL A 356 -3.83 17.35 18.57
C VAL A 356 -3.14 18.03 17.41
N LEU A 357 -3.92 18.71 16.58
CA LEU A 357 -3.42 19.42 15.40
C LEU A 357 -3.16 20.90 15.73
N SER A 358 -2.19 21.49 15.05
CA SER A 358 -1.79 22.90 15.22
C SER A 358 -2.86 23.92 14.85
N GLU A 359 -3.86 23.50 14.06
CA GLU A 359 -4.94 24.35 13.58
C GLU A 359 -6.25 23.56 13.49
N ASN A 360 -7.40 24.24 13.48
CA ASN A 360 -8.68 23.63 13.19
C ASN A 360 -8.75 23.23 11.72
N ILE A 361 -8.45 21.98 11.42
CA ILE A 361 -8.36 21.45 10.05
C ILE A 361 -9.67 21.60 9.27
N LEU A 362 -10.82 21.68 9.95
CA LEU A 362 -12.14 21.84 9.31
C LEU A 362 -12.36 23.26 8.78
N GLU A 363 -11.63 24.23 9.32
CA GLU A 363 -11.70 25.65 8.92
C GLU A 363 -10.46 26.08 8.11
N THR A 364 -9.45 25.22 8.02
CA THR A 364 -8.22 25.50 7.30
C THR A 364 -8.47 25.51 5.79
N PRO A 365 -8.09 26.57 5.05
CA PRO A 365 -8.16 26.59 3.60
C PRO A 365 -7.39 25.41 2.99
N VAL A 366 -7.93 24.83 1.91
CA VAL A 366 -7.36 23.62 1.32
C VAL A 366 -5.89 23.73 0.94
N GLU A 367 -5.46 24.93 0.49
CA GLU A 367 -4.07 25.22 0.11
C GLU A 367 -3.10 25.15 1.30
N LYS A 368 -3.62 25.27 2.53
CA LYS A 368 -2.86 25.26 3.78
C LYS A 368 -2.91 23.90 4.49
N ILE A 369 -3.72 22.96 4.06
CA ILE A 369 -3.86 21.65 4.72
C ILE A 369 -2.50 20.98 4.94
N LYS A 370 -1.59 21.02 3.95
CA LYS A 370 -0.23 20.43 4.06
C LYS A 370 0.67 21.13 5.10
N SER A 371 0.31 22.32 5.57
CA SER A 371 1.08 23.02 6.62
C SER A 371 0.60 22.73 8.04
N VAL A 372 -0.56 22.10 8.19
CA VAL A 372 -1.07 21.64 9.48
C VAL A 372 -0.13 20.57 10.04
N LYS A 373 0.22 20.66 11.32
CA LYS A 373 1.14 19.72 11.98
C LYS A 373 0.46 19.06 13.18
N ALA A 374 0.97 17.92 13.59
CA ALA A 374 0.65 17.38 14.89
C ALA A 374 1.41 18.17 15.95
N ASP A 375 0.70 18.76 16.91
CA ASP A 375 1.27 19.36 18.11
C ASP A 375 1.50 18.30 19.18
N MET A 376 0.62 17.30 19.22
CA MET A 376 0.73 16.22 20.18
C MET A 376 0.15 14.94 19.58
N THR A 377 0.83 13.81 19.81
CA THR A 377 0.33 12.46 19.52
C THR A 377 0.22 11.68 20.80
N VAL A 378 -0.93 11.06 21.02
CA VAL A 378 -1.27 10.30 22.22
C VAL A 378 -1.59 8.85 21.80
N ILE A 379 -1.01 7.88 22.50
CA ILE A 379 -1.31 6.44 22.34
C ILE A 379 -1.51 5.85 23.74
N ASP A 380 -2.58 5.08 23.95
CA ASP A 380 -2.98 4.54 25.25
C ASP A 380 -3.19 5.63 26.34
N GLY A 381 -3.52 6.86 25.94
CA GLY A 381 -3.63 7.99 26.86
C GLY A 381 -2.28 8.61 27.28
N GLU A 382 -1.15 8.10 26.79
CA GLU A 382 0.19 8.66 27.02
C GLU A 382 0.60 9.58 25.86
N ILE A 383 1.15 10.76 26.18
CA ILE A 383 1.77 11.64 25.19
C ILE A 383 3.07 10.97 24.73
N VAL A 384 3.09 10.55 23.45
CA VAL A 384 4.24 9.86 22.84
C VAL A 384 5.05 10.77 21.91
N TYR A 385 4.47 11.91 21.55
CA TYR A 385 5.13 12.98 20.79
C TYR A 385 4.52 14.33 21.17
N GLU A 386 5.36 15.34 21.30
CA GLU A 386 5.00 16.75 21.49
C GLU A 386 5.98 17.60 20.66
N ARG A 387 5.44 18.56 19.88
CA ARG A 387 6.21 19.42 18.97
C ARG A 387 6.85 20.60 19.70
#